data_e5b656c2de0354f88cc70d462e3fbb91
#
_entry.id   e5b656c2de0354f88cc70d462e3fbb91
#
_cell.length_a   1.000
_cell.length_b   1.000
_cell.length_c   1.000
_cell.angle_alpha   90.00
_cell.angle_beta   90.00
_cell.angle_gamma   90.00
#
_symmetry.space_group_name_H-M   'P 1'
#
loop_
_entity.id
_entity.type
_entity.pdbx_description
1 polymer ?
#
loop_
_entity_poly.entity_id
_entity_poly.type
_entity_poly.pdbx_seq_one_letter_code
_entity_poly.pdbx_strand_id
1 'polypeptide(L)'
;MAEQFGVRLHRTEVKELENANFVANNPDRCYHCKTGLYSHLQNIAKELGYPYILDGSNVDDLGDYRPGLQAKNEQGVRSTLQEAGLTKDEIRALSKELGLSTWDKPSFACLSSRIPCGTIIEKWKIDQLDEGEFLLSQLGLYQVRVRHHDKIARIEVMPDEIMKVVEHREAIYEKFTKLGFTYVTLDLQGYRTGSLNEVLSKETKDKVKEASL
;
A
#
# COMPACT_ATOMS: atom_id res chain seq x y z
N MET A 1 -18.33 -4.55 7.75
CA MET A 1 -18.79 -4.43 6.34
C MET A 1 -19.33 -5.75 5.79
N ALA A 2 -18.56 -6.83 5.63
CA ALA A 2 -19.09 -8.08 5.04
C ALA A 2 -20.37 -8.56 5.74
N GLU A 3 -20.37 -8.60 7.05
CA GLU A 3 -21.53 -8.94 7.87
C GLU A 3 -22.68 -7.94 7.69
N GLN A 4 -22.39 -6.63 7.67
CA GLN A 4 -23.37 -5.55 7.49
C GLN A 4 -24.13 -5.66 6.16
N PHE A 5 -23.45 -6.13 5.10
CA PHE A 5 -24.02 -6.25 3.76
C PHE A 5 -24.39 -7.69 3.39
N GLY A 6 -24.32 -8.63 4.33
CA GLY A 6 -24.62 -10.04 4.08
C GLY A 6 -23.70 -10.70 3.04
N VAL A 7 -22.49 -10.17 2.86
CA VAL A 7 -21.52 -10.67 1.90
C VAL A 7 -20.62 -11.71 2.56
N ARG A 8 -20.44 -12.85 1.91
CA ARG A 8 -19.57 -13.91 2.41
C ARG A 8 -18.11 -13.46 2.42
N LEU A 9 -17.46 -13.55 3.58
CA LEU A 9 -16.04 -13.24 3.75
C LEU A 9 -15.21 -14.53 3.74
N HIS A 10 -14.26 -14.61 2.81
CA HIS A 10 -13.22 -15.62 2.80
C HIS A 10 -11.89 -14.99 3.23
N ARG A 11 -11.27 -15.55 4.26
CA ARG A 11 -9.91 -15.15 4.67
C ARG A 11 -8.93 -16.18 4.12
N THR A 12 -7.89 -15.67 3.47
CA THR A 12 -6.81 -16.48 2.94
C THR A 12 -5.47 -15.79 3.17
N GLU A 13 -4.38 -16.51 3.07
CA GLU A 13 -3.03 -16.01 3.28
C GLU A 13 -2.19 -16.29 2.03
N VAL A 14 -1.40 -15.29 1.64
CA VAL A 14 -0.38 -15.41 0.59
C VAL A 14 0.98 -15.18 1.24
N LYS A 15 1.89 -16.13 1.05
CA LYS A 15 3.22 -16.11 1.65
C LYS A 15 4.22 -15.35 0.78
N GLU A 16 4.05 -14.04 0.68
CA GLU A 16 4.85 -13.17 -0.21
C GLU A 16 6.34 -13.21 0.11
N LEU A 17 6.70 -13.38 1.39
CA LEU A 17 8.11 -13.48 1.81
C LEU A 17 8.82 -14.79 1.39
N GLU A 18 8.08 -15.79 0.90
CA GLU A 18 8.67 -16.99 0.28
C GLU A 18 9.01 -16.75 -1.21
N ASN A 19 8.54 -15.64 -1.81
CA ASN A 19 8.84 -15.28 -3.20
C ASN A 19 10.14 -14.45 -3.28
N ALA A 20 11.20 -15.03 -3.80
CA ALA A 20 12.50 -14.37 -3.92
C ALA A 20 12.45 -13.05 -4.71
N ASN A 21 11.63 -12.97 -5.78
CA ASN A 21 11.46 -11.76 -6.57
C ASN A 21 10.75 -10.64 -5.81
N PHE A 22 9.81 -10.99 -4.93
CA PHE A 22 9.19 -10.03 -4.02
C PHE A 22 10.19 -9.55 -2.96
N VAL A 23 10.93 -10.47 -2.35
CA VAL A 23 11.92 -10.19 -1.29
C VAL A 23 13.05 -9.30 -1.79
N ALA A 24 13.50 -9.49 -3.03
CA ALA A 24 14.54 -8.66 -3.67
C ALA A 24 14.16 -7.17 -3.79
N ASN A 25 12.87 -6.85 -3.72
CA ASN A 25 12.33 -5.48 -3.72
C ASN A 25 12.79 -4.63 -4.92
N ASN A 26 12.89 -5.24 -6.08
CA ASN A 26 13.18 -4.57 -7.34
C ASN A 26 11.99 -3.70 -7.81
N PRO A 27 12.16 -2.83 -8.82
CA PRO A 27 11.10 -1.96 -9.33
C PRO A 27 9.82 -2.71 -9.76
N ASP A 28 9.95 -3.96 -10.20
CA ASP A 28 8.87 -4.86 -10.61
C ASP A 28 8.25 -5.67 -9.45
N ARG A 29 8.67 -5.44 -8.21
CA ARG A 29 8.16 -6.15 -7.02
C ARG A 29 6.63 -6.28 -7.01
N CYS A 30 5.91 -5.19 -7.34
CA CYS A 30 4.45 -5.20 -7.33
C CYS A 30 3.84 -6.13 -8.38
N TYR A 31 4.51 -6.36 -9.51
CA TYR A 31 4.13 -7.35 -10.50
C TYR A 31 4.18 -8.76 -9.88
N HIS A 32 5.29 -9.14 -9.26
CA HIS A 32 5.46 -10.46 -8.65
C HIS A 32 4.48 -10.70 -7.49
N CYS A 33 4.24 -9.69 -6.64
CA CYS A 33 3.25 -9.76 -5.57
C CYS A 33 1.84 -9.99 -6.13
N LYS A 34 1.43 -9.21 -7.12
CA LYS A 34 0.10 -9.32 -7.71
C LYS A 34 -0.10 -10.62 -8.50
N THR A 35 0.93 -11.09 -9.22
CA THR A 35 0.88 -12.39 -9.91
C THR A 35 0.64 -13.52 -8.91
N GLY A 36 1.38 -13.56 -7.79
CA GLY A 36 1.18 -14.57 -6.74
C GLY A 36 -0.21 -14.50 -6.11
N LEU A 37 -0.67 -13.28 -5.78
CA LEU A 37 -2.01 -13.05 -5.22
C LEU A 37 -3.12 -13.52 -6.16
N TYR A 38 -3.08 -13.10 -7.42
CA TYR A 38 -4.15 -13.43 -8.37
C TYR A 38 -4.17 -14.91 -8.75
N SER A 39 -2.99 -15.55 -8.90
CA SER A 39 -2.91 -17.01 -9.11
C SER A 39 -3.53 -17.77 -7.93
N HIS A 40 -3.25 -17.35 -6.70
CA HIS A 40 -3.86 -17.91 -5.50
C HIS A 40 -5.39 -17.72 -5.48
N LEU A 41 -5.87 -16.52 -5.80
CA LEU A 41 -7.31 -16.21 -5.85
C LEU A 41 -8.02 -16.97 -6.97
N GLN A 42 -7.38 -17.23 -8.11
CA GLN A 42 -7.95 -18.04 -9.20
C GLN A 42 -8.23 -19.48 -8.75
N ASN A 43 -7.34 -20.06 -7.97
CA ASN A 43 -7.56 -21.41 -7.42
C ASN A 43 -8.80 -21.43 -6.50
N ILE A 44 -8.89 -20.44 -5.59
CA ILE A 44 -10.04 -20.31 -4.70
C ILE A 44 -11.32 -20.04 -5.50
N ALA A 45 -11.30 -19.14 -6.48
CA ALA A 45 -12.46 -18.85 -7.30
C ALA A 45 -12.96 -20.07 -8.05
N LYS A 46 -12.03 -20.89 -8.60
CA LYS A 46 -12.36 -22.15 -9.27
C LYS A 46 -12.98 -23.17 -8.32
N GLU A 47 -12.42 -23.33 -7.13
CA GLU A 47 -12.95 -24.24 -6.09
C GLU A 47 -14.36 -23.86 -5.63
N LEU A 48 -14.62 -22.55 -5.52
CA LEU A 48 -15.88 -22.01 -5.05
C LEU A 48 -16.90 -21.74 -6.18
N GLY A 49 -16.52 -21.96 -7.44
CA GLY A 49 -17.40 -21.75 -8.60
C GLY A 49 -17.61 -20.27 -8.96
N TYR A 50 -16.73 -19.36 -8.57
CA TYR A 50 -16.81 -17.97 -8.96
C TYR A 50 -16.22 -17.73 -10.35
N PRO A 51 -16.97 -17.08 -11.28
CA PRO A 51 -16.54 -16.92 -12.67
C PRO A 51 -15.53 -15.77 -12.84
N TYR A 52 -15.45 -14.83 -11.91
CA TYR A 52 -14.62 -13.63 -12.03
C TYR A 52 -13.92 -13.29 -10.72
N ILE A 53 -12.74 -12.70 -10.87
CA ILE A 53 -12.04 -11.99 -9.80
C ILE A 53 -12.14 -10.51 -10.11
N LEU A 54 -12.53 -9.71 -9.12
CA LEU A 54 -12.65 -8.27 -9.21
C LEU A 54 -11.64 -7.61 -8.29
N ASP A 55 -11.10 -6.44 -8.70
CA ASP A 55 -10.31 -5.60 -7.81
C ASP A 55 -10.93 -4.20 -7.66
N GLY A 56 -10.41 -3.41 -6.74
CA GLY A 56 -10.89 -2.06 -6.43
C GLY A 56 -10.13 -0.95 -7.18
N SER A 57 -9.45 -1.26 -8.29
CA SER A 57 -8.79 -0.23 -9.09
C SER A 57 -9.81 0.73 -9.72
N ASN A 58 -9.46 2.02 -9.79
CA ASN A 58 -10.30 3.07 -10.33
C ASN A 58 -9.59 3.84 -11.46
N VAL A 59 -10.22 4.85 -12.06
CA VAL A 59 -9.67 5.60 -13.21
C VAL A 59 -8.36 6.31 -12.87
N ASP A 60 -8.21 6.83 -11.65
CA ASP A 60 -6.99 7.54 -11.24
C ASP A 60 -5.75 6.62 -11.17
N ASP A 61 -5.97 5.30 -11.17
CA ASP A 61 -4.88 4.32 -11.20
C ASP A 61 -4.26 4.14 -12.60
N LEU A 62 -4.89 4.63 -13.67
CA LEU A 62 -4.48 4.44 -15.05
C LEU A 62 -3.29 5.31 -15.50
N GLY A 63 -2.88 6.30 -14.80
CA GLY A 63 -1.78 7.21 -15.20
C GLY A 63 -0.48 6.98 -14.45
N ASP A 64 -0.47 6.10 -13.48
CA ASP A 64 0.62 5.92 -12.53
C ASP A 64 1.54 4.74 -12.92
N TYR A 65 2.78 4.80 -12.43
CA TYR A 65 3.73 3.70 -12.48
C TYR A 65 3.24 2.54 -11.59
N ARG A 66 2.57 1.57 -12.20
CA ARG A 66 1.99 0.44 -11.45
C ARG A 66 2.23 -0.90 -12.14
N PRO A 67 3.41 -1.52 -11.96
CA PRO A 67 3.71 -2.82 -12.57
C PRO A 67 2.70 -3.93 -12.17
N GLY A 68 1.98 -3.75 -11.09
CA GLY A 68 0.89 -4.64 -10.70
C GLY A 68 -0.33 -4.63 -11.64
N LEU A 69 -0.51 -3.59 -12.49
CA LEU A 69 -1.57 -3.57 -13.50
C LEU A 69 -1.34 -4.59 -14.61
N GLN A 70 -0.07 -4.79 -15.00
CA GLN A 70 0.28 -5.83 -15.96
C GLN A 70 -0.12 -7.22 -15.44
N ALA A 71 0.24 -7.57 -14.22
CA ALA A 71 -0.14 -8.84 -13.60
C ALA A 71 -1.67 -9.01 -13.55
N LYS A 72 -2.41 -7.94 -13.26
CA LYS A 72 -3.87 -7.93 -13.28
C LYS A 72 -4.42 -8.31 -14.65
N ASN A 73 -3.93 -7.64 -15.70
CA ASN A 73 -4.39 -7.88 -17.09
C ASN A 73 -4.07 -9.30 -17.55
N GLU A 74 -2.85 -9.78 -17.31
CA GLU A 74 -2.42 -11.14 -17.64
C GLU A 74 -3.25 -12.22 -16.95
N GLN A 75 -3.73 -11.94 -15.75
CA GLN A 75 -4.54 -12.86 -14.93
C GLN A 75 -6.06 -12.69 -15.17
N GLY A 76 -6.49 -11.83 -16.08
CA GLY A 76 -7.91 -11.63 -16.40
C GLY A 76 -8.76 -11.07 -15.25
N VAL A 77 -8.14 -10.34 -14.31
CA VAL A 77 -8.85 -9.71 -13.21
C VAL A 77 -9.54 -8.44 -13.69
N ARG A 78 -10.81 -8.29 -13.39
CA ARG A 78 -11.62 -7.15 -13.79
C ARG A 78 -11.61 -6.03 -12.74
N SER A 79 -11.62 -4.80 -13.22
CA SER A 79 -11.72 -3.60 -12.39
C SER A 79 -13.02 -2.87 -12.68
N THR A 80 -14.09 -3.30 -12.06
CA THR A 80 -15.44 -2.80 -12.36
C THR A 80 -15.62 -1.30 -12.11
N LEU A 81 -14.86 -0.72 -11.18
CA LEU A 81 -14.87 0.73 -10.95
C LEU A 81 -14.19 1.49 -12.10
N GLN A 82 -13.11 0.94 -12.67
CA GLN A 82 -12.49 1.48 -13.89
C GLN A 82 -13.39 1.34 -15.10
N GLU A 83 -14.02 0.17 -15.26
CA GLU A 83 -14.97 -0.11 -16.35
C GLU A 83 -16.17 0.86 -16.29
N ALA A 84 -16.59 1.26 -15.08
CA ALA A 84 -17.64 2.26 -14.87
C ALA A 84 -17.14 3.71 -15.00
N GLY A 85 -15.85 3.94 -15.25
CA GLY A 85 -15.28 5.28 -15.40
C GLY A 85 -15.18 6.09 -14.10
N LEU A 86 -15.22 5.45 -12.94
CA LEU A 86 -15.28 6.14 -11.65
C LEU A 86 -13.90 6.56 -11.16
N THR A 87 -13.80 7.84 -10.77
CA THR A 87 -12.65 8.41 -10.06
C THR A 87 -12.71 8.11 -8.57
N LYS A 88 -11.61 8.30 -7.87
CA LYS A 88 -11.55 8.10 -6.41
C LYS A 88 -12.49 9.02 -5.65
N ASP A 89 -12.63 10.26 -6.09
CA ASP A 89 -13.50 11.23 -5.43
C ASP A 89 -14.98 10.88 -5.62
N GLU A 90 -15.38 10.45 -6.83
CA GLU A 90 -16.72 9.95 -7.09
C GLU A 90 -17.03 8.68 -6.26
N ILE A 91 -16.08 7.74 -6.18
CA ILE A 91 -16.24 6.54 -5.35
C ILE A 91 -16.42 6.92 -3.88
N ARG A 92 -15.69 7.90 -3.36
CA ARG A 92 -15.87 8.40 -1.99
C ARG A 92 -17.23 9.04 -1.78
N ALA A 93 -17.67 9.89 -2.71
CA ALA A 93 -18.98 10.53 -2.65
C ALA A 93 -20.11 9.49 -2.65
N LEU A 94 -20.10 8.55 -3.58
CA LEU A 94 -21.07 7.46 -3.66
C LEU A 94 -21.03 6.55 -2.43
N SER A 95 -19.83 6.23 -1.92
CA SER A 95 -19.67 5.43 -0.71
C SER A 95 -20.28 6.12 0.51
N LYS A 96 -20.14 7.44 0.62
CA LYS A 96 -20.74 8.24 1.67
C LYS A 96 -22.27 8.25 1.56
N GLU A 97 -22.79 8.45 0.36
CA GLU A 97 -24.24 8.40 0.08
C GLU A 97 -24.85 7.04 0.44
N LEU A 98 -24.14 5.95 0.13
CA LEU A 98 -24.53 4.59 0.46
C LEU A 98 -24.31 4.23 1.95
N GLY A 99 -23.82 5.14 2.77
CA GLY A 99 -23.58 4.92 4.20
C GLY A 99 -22.43 3.95 4.51
N LEU A 100 -21.47 3.79 3.57
CA LEU A 100 -20.30 2.95 3.81
C LEU A 100 -19.34 3.65 4.78
N SER A 101 -19.03 3.03 5.92
CA SER A 101 -18.13 3.58 6.94
C SER A 101 -16.66 3.78 6.46
N THR A 102 -16.34 3.29 5.28
CA THR A 102 -15.00 3.38 4.70
C THR A 102 -14.81 4.52 3.70
N TRP A 103 -15.84 5.35 3.48
CA TRP A 103 -15.80 6.44 2.50
C TRP A 103 -14.67 7.44 2.74
N ASP A 104 -14.33 7.69 4.00
CA ASP A 104 -13.29 8.64 4.44
C ASP A 104 -11.97 7.94 4.83
N LYS A 105 -11.82 6.68 4.50
CA LYS A 105 -10.61 5.94 4.87
C LYS A 105 -9.39 6.48 4.12
N PRO A 106 -8.26 6.78 4.82
CA PRO A 106 -7.03 7.19 4.16
C PRO A 106 -6.49 6.11 3.24
N SER A 107 -5.64 6.50 2.30
CA SER A 107 -5.03 5.56 1.35
C SER A 107 -4.00 4.68 2.07
N PHE A 108 -4.22 3.37 2.09
CA PHE A 108 -3.26 2.41 2.60
C PHE A 108 -2.51 1.75 1.44
N ALA A 109 -1.22 2.03 1.34
CA ALA A 109 -0.34 1.25 0.48
C ALA A 109 0.30 0.12 1.30
N CYS A 110 0.78 -0.92 0.63
CA CYS A 110 1.49 -2.06 1.20
C CYS A 110 2.69 -1.59 2.06
N LEU A 111 2.90 -2.17 3.25
CA LEU A 111 4.03 -1.84 4.14
C LEU A 111 5.39 -2.03 3.47
N SER A 112 5.53 -3.01 2.58
CA SER A 112 6.75 -3.20 1.81
C SER A 112 7.14 -1.98 0.96
N SER A 113 6.17 -1.11 0.64
CA SER A 113 6.44 0.17 -0.05
C SER A 113 7.13 1.22 0.82
N ARG A 114 7.38 0.95 2.09
CA ARG A 114 8.14 1.81 3.00
C ARG A 114 9.63 1.49 2.97
N ILE A 115 10.01 0.36 2.40
CA ILE A 115 11.39 -0.11 2.27
C ILE A 115 11.91 0.36 0.92
N PRO A 116 13.06 1.05 0.84
CA PRO A 116 13.64 1.55 -0.41
C PRO A 116 13.85 0.44 -1.44
N CYS A 117 13.60 0.77 -2.72
CA CYS A 117 13.82 -0.15 -3.83
C CYS A 117 15.26 -0.70 -3.80
N GLY A 118 15.43 -2.00 -4.04
CA GLY A 118 16.71 -2.71 -3.98
C GLY A 118 17.15 -3.10 -2.56
N THR A 119 16.42 -2.67 -1.52
CA THR A 119 16.67 -3.14 -0.16
C THR A 119 15.79 -4.36 0.12
N ILE A 120 16.41 -5.45 0.57
CA ILE A 120 15.74 -6.72 0.87
C ILE A 120 14.61 -6.51 1.88
N ILE A 121 13.45 -7.08 1.54
CA ILE A 121 12.28 -7.10 2.42
C ILE A 121 12.44 -8.25 3.40
N GLU A 122 12.46 -7.93 4.69
CA GLU A 122 12.54 -8.88 5.79
C GLU A 122 11.36 -8.68 6.74
N LYS A 123 10.88 -9.77 7.32
CA LYS A 123 9.72 -9.73 8.21
C LYS A 123 9.87 -8.72 9.35
N TRP A 124 11.03 -8.68 9.99
CA TRP A 124 11.28 -7.76 11.10
C TRP A 124 11.17 -6.28 10.71
N LYS A 125 11.55 -5.92 9.47
CA LYS A 125 11.35 -4.56 8.94
C LYS A 125 9.86 -4.23 8.79
N ILE A 126 9.09 -5.18 8.27
CA ILE A 126 7.64 -5.02 8.14
C ILE A 126 6.99 -4.86 9.52
N ASP A 127 7.38 -5.69 10.50
CA ASP A 127 6.85 -5.63 11.85
C ASP A 127 7.17 -4.27 12.53
N GLN A 128 8.39 -3.74 12.36
CA GLN A 128 8.76 -2.40 12.85
C GLN A 128 7.89 -1.30 12.23
N LEU A 129 7.64 -1.40 10.92
CA LEU A 129 6.83 -0.42 10.19
C LEU A 129 5.36 -0.48 10.60
N ASP A 130 4.81 -1.68 10.75
CA ASP A 130 3.42 -1.89 11.15
C ASP A 130 3.17 -1.30 12.56
N GLU A 131 4.00 -1.68 13.53
CA GLU A 131 3.89 -1.16 14.90
C GLU A 131 4.13 0.35 14.97
N GLY A 132 5.06 0.88 14.18
CA GLY A 132 5.33 2.32 14.12
C GLY A 132 4.16 3.10 13.53
N GLU A 133 3.62 2.69 12.37
CA GLU A 133 2.46 3.34 11.75
C GLU A 133 1.19 3.17 12.61
N PHE A 134 1.03 2.04 13.30
CA PHE A 134 -0.06 1.83 14.23
C PHE A 134 -0.05 2.84 15.38
N LEU A 135 1.11 3.06 16.06
CA LEU A 135 1.22 4.09 17.08
C LEU A 135 0.83 5.46 16.55
N LEU A 136 1.38 5.86 15.40
CA LEU A 136 1.09 7.17 14.81
C LEU A 136 -0.40 7.35 14.52
N SER A 137 -1.05 6.30 14.02
CA SER A 137 -2.51 6.28 13.83
C SER A 137 -3.28 6.41 15.15
N GLN A 138 -2.81 5.76 16.23
CA GLN A 138 -3.41 5.86 17.56
C GLN A 138 -3.30 7.27 18.16
N LEU A 139 -2.26 8.01 17.80
CA LEU A 139 -2.12 9.43 18.14
C LEU A 139 -3.04 10.34 17.32
N GLY A 140 -3.89 9.75 16.48
CA GLY A 140 -4.90 10.45 15.67
C GLY A 140 -4.33 11.16 14.44
N LEU A 141 -3.17 10.73 13.94
CA LEU A 141 -2.64 11.19 12.65
C LEU A 141 -3.40 10.48 11.52
N TYR A 142 -3.86 11.26 10.54
CA TYR A 142 -4.76 10.75 9.50
C TYR A 142 -4.04 9.95 8.42
N GLN A 143 -2.98 10.51 7.84
CA GLN A 143 -2.22 9.88 6.76
C GLN A 143 -0.75 9.80 7.14
N VAL A 144 -0.31 8.60 7.49
CA VAL A 144 1.06 8.38 7.96
C VAL A 144 1.83 7.43 7.05
N ARG A 145 3.14 7.63 6.95
CA ARG A 145 4.10 6.69 6.38
C ARG A 145 5.37 6.71 7.21
N VAL A 146 5.86 5.54 7.54
CA VAL A 146 7.19 5.37 8.12
C VAL A 146 8.10 4.76 7.09
N ARG A 147 9.10 5.52 6.60
CA ARG A 147 10.10 5.01 5.66
C ARG A 147 11.26 4.40 6.40
N HIS A 148 11.59 3.16 6.04
CA HIS A 148 12.65 2.40 6.66
C HIS A 148 13.99 2.67 5.96
N HIS A 149 14.91 3.37 6.61
CA HIS A 149 16.26 3.58 6.15
C HIS A 149 17.25 2.95 7.14
N ASP A 150 17.25 1.61 7.21
CA ASP A 150 18.02 0.80 8.15
C ASP A 150 17.84 1.22 9.63
N LYS A 151 18.71 2.06 10.13
CA LYS A 151 18.64 2.57 11.51
C LYS A 151 17.82 3.85 11.67
N ILE A 152 17.26 4.38 10.58
CA ILE A 152 16.52 5.62 10.58
C ILE A 152 15.06 5.34 10.22
N ALA A 153 14.14 5.73 11.08
CA ALA A 153 12.73 5.87 10.74
C ALA A 153 12.49 7.29 10.24
N ARG A 154 12.05 7.46 8.97
CA ARG A 154 11.61 8.75 8.45
C ARG A 154 10.09 8.78 8.40
N ILE A 155 9.49 9.60 9.24
CA ILE A 155 8.05 9.77 9.39
C ILE A 155 7.57 10.82 8.39
N GLU A 156 6.56 10.47 7.60
CA GLU A 156 5.83 11.36 6.70
C GLU A 156 4.37 11.44 7.19
N VAL A 157 3.87 12.64 7.42
CA VAL A 157 2.49 12.92 7.81
C VAL A 157 1.94 14.05 6.94
N MET A 158 0.65 14.33 7.01
CA MET A 158 0.11 15.50 6.31
C MET A 158 0.80 16.77 6.80
N PRO A 159 1.05 17.77 5.92
CA PRO A 159 1.78 18.98 6.30
C PRO A 159 1.20 19.73 7.49
N ASP A 160 -0.10 19.74 7.65
CA ASP A 160 -0.84 20.35 8.77
C ASP A 160 -0.74 19.52 10.08
N GLU A 161 -0.31 18.26 10.00
CA GLU A 161 -0.12 17.38 11.15
C GLU A 161 1.34 17.34 11.68
N ILE A 162 2.28 18.03 11.02
CA ILE A 162 3.72 18.06 11.41
C ILE A 162 3.89 18.46 12.88
N MET A 163 3.22 19.53 13.31
CA MET A 163 3.33 20.00 14.69
C MET A 163 2.79 19.00 15.70
N LYS A 164 1.77 18.24 15.35
CA LYS A 164 1.22 17.16 16.19
C LYS A 164 2.25 16.05 16.44
N VAL A 165 3.07 15.70 15.45
CA VAL A 165 4.18 14.76 15.62
C VAL A 165 5.20 15.33 16.62
N VAL A 166 5.53 16.61 16.52
CA VAL A 166 6.46 17.30 17.45
C VAL A 166 5.92 17.33 18.88
N GLU A 167 4.63 17.56 19.06
CA GLU A 167 3.97 17.53 20.38
C GLU A 167 4.06 16.15 21.03
N HIS A 168 3.97 15.07 20.24
CA HIS A 168 4.06 13.69 20.71
C HIS A 168 5.48 13.09 20.61
N ARG A 169 6.52 13.90 20.39
CA ARG A 169 7.90 13.45 20.08
C ARG A 169 8.46 12.44 21.09
N GLU A 170 8.17 12.59 22.36
CA GLU A 170 8.72 11.71 23.42
C GLU A 170 8.15 10.29 23.30
N ALA A 171 6.83 10.15 23.18
CA ALA A 171 6.18 8.87 23.03
C ALA A 171 6.57 8.18 21.70
N ILE A 172 6.69 8.96 20.63
CA ILE A 172 7.13 8.47 19.31
C ILE A 172 8.58 7.98 19.39
N TYR A 173 9.48 8.79 19.94
CA TYR A 173 10.90 8.43 20.08
C TYR A 173 11.07 7.16 20.91
N GLU A 174 10.41 7.07 22.07
CA GLU A 174 10.49 5.91 22.95
C GLU A 174 10.02 4.62 22.25
N LYS A 175 8.87 4.66 21.58
CA LYS A 175 8.35 3.50 20.83
C LYS A 175 9.28 3.09 19.71
N PHE A 176 9.71 4.03 18.87
CA PHE A 176 10.55 3.72 17.71
C PHE A 176 11.94 3.21 18.11
N THR A 177 12.49 3.72 19.21
CA THR A 177 13.75 3.20 19.77
C THR A 177 13.57 1.76 20.26
N LYS A 178 12.46 1.44 20.92
CA LYS A 178 12.12 0.06 21.34
C LYS A 178 11.94 -0.87 20.12
N LEU A 179 11.46 -0.34 19.01
CA LEU A 179 11.38 -1.09 17.74
C LEU A 179 12.74 -1.34 17.09
N GLY A 180 13.82 -0.68 17.56
CA GLY A 180 15.19 -0.90 17.08
C GLY A 180 15.75 0.17 16.16
N PHE A 181 15.03 1.28 15.94
CA PHE A 181 15.57 2.42 15.23
C PHE A 181 16.52 3.23 16.12
N THR A 182 17.62 3.69 15.56
CA THR A 182 18.56 4.56 16.26
C THR A 182 18.15 6.03 16.14
N TYR A 183 17.61 6.40 14.98
CA TYR A 183 17.17 7.76 14.71
C TYR A 183 15.72 7.77 14.26
N VAL A 184 14.96 8.72 14.80
CA VAL A 184 13.57 8.98 14.42
C VAL A 184 13.52 10.38 13.84
N THR A 185 13.14 10.50 12.58
CA THR A 185 13.17 11.77 11.84
C THR A 185 11.81 12.08 11.26
N LEU A 186 11.53 13.35 11.07
CA LEU A 186 10.32 13.86 10.44
C LEU A 186 10.68 14.44 9.08
N ASP A 187 9.96 14.03 8.03
CA ASP A 187 10.10 14.65 6.70
C ASP A 187 9.43 16.01 6.70
N LEU A 188 10.20 17.07 6.47
CA LEU A 188 9.68 18.45 6.50
C LEU A 188 8.73 18.79 5.34
N GLN A 189 8.77 18.02 4.25
CA GLN A 189 7.80 18.17 3.15
C GLN A 189 6.48 17.44 3.43
N GLY A 190 6.47 16.57 4.43
CA GLY A 190 5.32 15.76 4.77
C GLY A 190 5.01 14.66 3.76
N TYR A 191 3.81 14.09 3.86
CA TYR A 191 3.34 13.02 3.00
C TYR A 191 3.13 13.51 1.55
N ARG A 192 3.68 12.74 0.61
CA ARG A 192 3.51 12.96 -0.84
C ARG A 192 3.24 11.63 -1.53
N THR A 193 2.25 11.61 -2.42
CA THR A 193 2.01 10.44 -3.26
C THR A 193 3.25 10.19 -4.13
N GLY A 194 3.76 8.95 -4.10
CA GLY A 194 4.92 8.57 -4.92
C GLY A 194 6.28 8.97 -4.37
N SER A 195 6.39 9.51 -3.14
CA SER A 195 7.67 9.92 -2.52
C SER A 195 8.75 8.84 -2.55
N LEU A 196 8.38 7.56 -2.46
CA LEU A 196 9.33 6.45 -2.58
C LEU A 196 9.96 6.34 -3.97
N ASN A 197 9.22 6.74 -5.00
CA ASN A 197 9.66 6.66 -6.40
C ASN A 197 10.49 7.87 -6.83
N GLU A 198 10.67 8.88 -5.98
CA GLU A 198 11.49 10.07 -6.27
C GLU A 198 12.95 9.68 -6.56
N VAL A 199 13.44 8.64 -5.89
CA VAL A 199 14.82 8.13 -6.06
C VAL A 199 15.02 7.31 -7.35
N LEU A 200 13.94 6.89 -8.03
CA LEU A 200 14.02 6.15 -9.29
C LEU A 200 14.31 7.11 -10.45
N SER A 201 15.28 6.75 -11.29
CA SER A 201 15.58 7.53 -12.50
C SER A 201 14.37 7.57 -13.44
N LYS A 202 14.30 8.61 -14.28
CA LYS A 202 13.27 8.73 -15.30
C LYS A 202 13.27 7.52 -16.25
N GLU A 203 14.45 7.07 -16.66
CA GLU A 203 14.64 5.90 -17.51
C GLU A 203 14.06 4.61 -16.88
N THR A 204 14.23 4.43 -15.57
CA THR A 204 13.66 3.27 -14.86
C THR A 204 12.14 3.33 -14.84
N LYS A 205 11.58 4.53 -14.63
CA LYS A 205 10.12 4.73 -14.63
C LYS A 205 9.52 4.49 -16.02
N ASP A 206 10.19 4.97 -17.06
CA ASP A 206 9.72 4.86 -18.45
C ASP A 206 9.76 3.39 -18.95
N LYS A 207 10.84 2.65 -18.69
CA LYS A 207 10.96 1.22 -19.04
C LYS A 207 9.84 0.36 -18.45
N VAL A 208 9.41 0.65 -17.23
CA VAL A 208 8.33 -0.14 -16.61
C VAL A 208 6.96 0.33 -17.09
N LYS A 209 6.79 1.60 -17.48
CA LYS A 209 5.57 2.05 -18.16
C LYS A 209 5.38 1.35 -19.50
N GLU A 210 6.43 1.25 -20.31
CA GLU A 210 6.40 0.55 -21.60
C GLU A 210 6.06 -0.94 -21.46
N ALA A 211 6.55 -1.60 -20.40
CA ALA A 211 6.23 -3.01 -20.12
C ALA A 211 4.81 -3.22 -19.58
N SER A 212 4.08 -2.15 -19.22
CA SER A 212 2.74 -2.21 -18.62
C SER A 212 1.62 -1.87 -19.61
N LEU A 213 1.97 -1.50 -20.86
CA LEU A 213 1.07 -1.24 -21.99
C LEU A 213 0.89 -2.50 -22.84
#